data_10dff9a2fbfc0880cc64bf1605b5c24c
#
_entry.id   10dff9a2fbfc0880cc64bf1605b5c24c
#
_cell.length_a   1.000
_cell.length_b   1.000
_cell.length_c   1.000
_cell.angle_alpha   90.00
_cell.angle_beta   90.00
_cell.angle_gamma   90.00
#
_symmetry.space_group_name_H-M   'P 1'
#
loop_
_entity.id
_entity.type
_entity.pdbx_description
1 polymer ?
#
loop_
_entity_poly.entity_id
_entity_poly.type
_entity_poly.pdbx_seq_one_letter_code
_entity_poly.pdbx_strand_id
1 'polypeptide(L)'
;MLKDGELIRKRRGSYGLLKKMDLYKGYVIGHPDGYGFVVPEEGGKDLFLSAKQMRTVLHGDNVVARLINTDKKGRREGALVEVLQRANHYIVGKFFRESGISYVVPDNKRISQDILISSLAKNKVKQGQYVVVEILHQPEKHRQPIGKISSIISGSSDADMAVDIAIRSHELPFEWPDEVNNEINDLKESVDFSKFSDRDDYRNIDRKSVV
;
A
#
# COMPACT_ATOMS: atom_id res chain seq x y z
N MET A 1 -9.10 21.83 7.97
CA MET A 1 -9.74 22.46 6.78
C MET A 1 -8.91 22.32 5.49
N LEU A 2 -7.67 22.79 5.38
CA LEU A 2 -6.82 22.51 4.19
C LEU A 2 -6.38 21.06 4.12
N LYS A 3 -6.01 20.46 5.25
CA LYS A 3 -5.62 19.03 5.34
C LYS A 3 -6.82 18.07 5.22
N ASP A 4 -8.01 18.54 5.51
CA ASP A 4 -9.25 17.73 5.43
C ASP A 4 -9.87 17.76 4.04
N GLY A 5 -9.23 18.47 3.09
CA GLY A 5 -9.65 18.53 1.70
C GLY A 5 -10.99 19.26 1.45
N GLU A 6 -11.43 20.12 2.33
CA GLU A 6 -12.64 20.96 2.13
C GLU A 6 -12.33 22.24 1.35
N LEU A 7 -11.08 22.75 1.47
CA LEU A 7 -10.61 23.95 0.82
C LEU A 7 -9.43 23.65 -0.10
N ILE A 8 -9.43 24.23 -1.28
CA ILE A 8 -8.30 24.16 -2.21
C ILE A 8 -7.71 25.57 -2.44
N ARG A 9 -6.39 25.65 -2.54
CA ARG A 9 -5.69 26.90 -2.86
C ARG A 9 -5.70 27.14 -4.37
N LYS A 10 -6.24 28.26 -4.80
CA LYS A 10 -6.24 28.71 -6.20
C LYS A 10 -4.88 29.28 -6.60
N ARG A 11 -4.59 29.32 -7.90
CA ARG A 11 -3.33 29.88 -8.47
C ARG A 11 -2.98 31.31 -8.00
N ARG A 12 -3.98 32.12 -7.65
CA ARG A 12 -3.79 33.49 -7.15
C ARG A 12 -3.75 33.60 -5.61
N GLY A 13 -3.54 32.50 -4.91
CA GLY A 13 -3.42 32.49 -3.44
C GLY A 13 -4.75 32.54 -2.68
N SER A 14 -5.89 32.70 -3.34
CA SER A 14 -7.22 32.62 -2.71
C SER A 14 -7.63 31.15 -2.51
N TYR A 15 -8.52 30.91 -1.55
CA TYR A 15 -9.07 29.59 -1.26
C TYR A 15 -10.49 29.48 -1.84
N GLY A 16 -10.88 28.26 -2.17
CA GLY A 16 -12.23 27.95 -2.64
C GLY A 16 -12.75 26.65 -2.00
N LEU A 17 -14.06 26.59 -1.79
CA LEU A 17 -14.75 25.37 -1.36
C LEU A 17 -14.84 24.41 -2.55
N LEU A 18 -14.51 23.13 -2.34
CA LEU A 18 -14.59 22.10 -3.38
C LEU A 18 -15.96 22.03 -4.03
N LYS A 19 -17.03 21.99 -3.22
CA LYS A 19 -18.43 21.92 -3.71
C LYS A 19 -18.83 23.05 -4.67
N LYS A 20 -18.24 24.24 -4.51
CA LYS A 20 -18.51 25.39 -5.41
C LYS A 20 -17.70 25.39 -6.69
N MET A 21 -16.78 24.42 -6.86
CA MET A 21 -15.81 24.37 -7.95
C MET A 21 -15.92 23.10 -8.80
N ASP A 22 -16.99 22.31 -8.66
CA ASP A 22 -17.17 20.99 -9.30
C ASP A 22 -15.97 20.07 -9.06
N LEU A 23 -15.43 20.10 -7.84
CA LEU A 23 -14.32 19.29 -7.38
C LEU A 23 -14.84 18.18 -6.47
N TYR A 24 -14.28 16.99 -6.66
CA TYR A 24 -14.65 15.77 -5.97
C TYR A 24 -13.44 15.26 -5.20
N LYS A 25 -13.57 15.11 -3.89
CA LYS A 25 -12.63 14.41 -3.04
C LYS A 25 -12.95 12.93 -3.06
N GLY A 26 -11.94 12.09 -3.17
CA GLY A 26 -12.15 10.64 -3.22
C GLY A 26 -10.85 9.88 -3.30
N TYR A 27 -10.95 8.57 -3.34
CA TYR A 27 -9.80 7.68 -3.46
C TYR A 27 -9.70 7.05 -4.85
N VAL A 28 -8.46 6.76 -5.26
CA VAL A 28 -8.14 6.22 -6.57
C VAL A 28 -8.26 4.70 -6.56
N ILE A 29 -9.03 4.15 -7.48
CA ILE A 29 -9.02 2.73 -7.81
C ILE A 29 -8.31 2.55 -9.16
N GLY A 30 -7.13 1.94 -9.15
CA GLY A 30 -6.40 1.60 -10.36
C GLY A 30 -6.96 0.35 -11.03
N HIS A 31 -6.74 0.25 -12.35
CA HIS A 31 -7.06 -0.92 -13.15
C HIS A 31 -5.77 -1.50 -13.78
N PRO A 32 -5.65 -2.83 -13.95
CA PRO A 32 -4.46 -3.46 -14.56
C PRO A 32 -4.08 -2.89 -15.93
N ASP A 33 -5.05 -2.44 -16.71
CA ASP A 33 -4.83 -1.84 -18.04
C ASP A 33 -4.30 -0.38 -17.97
N GLY A 34 -3.97 0.12 -16.77
CA GLY A 34 -3.33 1.41 -16.58
C GLY A 34 -4.26 2.62 -16.45
N TYR A 35 -5.57 2.47 -16.65
CA TYR A 35 -6.56 3.49 -16.31
C TYR A 35 -7.05 3.32 -14.86
N GLY A 36 -7.90 4.21 -14.39
CA GLY A 36 -8.48 4.10 -13.05
C GLY A 36 -9.74 4.91 -12.87
N PHE A 37 -10.19 4.99 -11.62
CA PHE A 37 -11.38 5.75 -11.23
C PHE A 37 -11.10 6.50 -9.93
N VAL A 38 -11.72 7.64 -9.75
CA VAL A 38 -11.87 8.28 -8.44
C VAL A 38 -13.25 7.97 -7.93
N VAL A 39 -13.33 7.32 -6.79
CA VAL A 39 -14.57 7.05 -6.07
C VAL A 39 -14.79 8.20 -5.09
N PRO A 40 -15.83 9.04 -5.28
CA PRO A 40 -16.07 10.19 -4.42
C PRO A 40 -16.46 9.77 -2.99
N GLU A 41 -15.89 10.42 -1.98
CA GLU A 41 -16.23 10.16 -0.56
C GLU A 41 -17.69 10.52 -0.22
N GLU A 42 -18.24 11.55 -0.87
CA GLU A 42 -19.63 11.97 -0.66
C GLU A 42 -20.66 11.10 -1.40
N GLY A 43 -20.18 10.05 -2.06
CA GLY A 43 -21.01 9.19 -2.91
C GLY A 43 -21.24 9.76 -4.30
N GLY A 44 -21.98 9.01 -5.13
CA GLY A 44 -22.24 9.36 -6.52
C GLY A 44 -21.53 8.45 -7.50
N LYS A 45 -21.48 8.88 -8.77
CA LYS A 45 -20.83 8.11 -9.84
C LYS A 45 -19.33 8.39 -9.86
N ASP A 46 -18.54 7.36 -10.06
CA ASP A 46 -17.10 7.43 -10.19
C ASP A 46 -16.64 8.33 -11.34
N LEU A 47 -15.45 8.91 -11.20
CA LEU A 47 -14.79 9.68 -12.24
C LEU A 47 -13.71 8.82 -12.89
N PHE A 48 -13.83 8.58 -14.16
CA PHE A 48 -12.81 7.85 -14.93
C PHE A 48 -11.52 8.67 -15.05
N LEU A 49 -10.40 8.02 -14.76
CA LEU A 49 -9.06 8.54 -14.95
C LEU A 49 -8.36 7.82 -16.10
N SER A 50 -7.95 8.57 -17.12
CA SER A 50 -7.16 8.02 -18.22
C SER A 50 -5.78 7.56 -17.72
N ALA A 51 -5.10 6.70 -18.48
CA ALA A 51 -3.74 6.24 -18.17
C ALA A 51 -2.75 7.41 -17.97
N LYS A 52 -2.97 8.54 -18.65
CA LYS A 52 -2.17 9.76 -18.48
C LYS A 52 -2.33 10.36 -17.07
N GLN A 53 -3.54 10.35 -16.53
CA GLN A 53 -3.82 10.84 -15.18
C GLN A 53 -3.25 9.87 -14.13
N MET A 54 -3.38 8.57 -14.38
CA MET A 54 -2.87 7.53 -13.48
C MET A 54 -1.35 7.55 -13.31
N ARG A 55 -0.59 8.17 -14.23
CA ARG A 55 0.88 8.32 -14.09
C ARG A 55 1.32 9.12 -12.86
N THR A 56 0.42 9.87 -12.26
CA THR A 56 0.75 10.76 -11.12
C THR A 56 0.25 10.25 -9.79
N VAL A 57 -0.48 9.15 -9.79
CA VAL A 57 -1.10 8.56 -8.59
C VAL A 57 -0.97 7.04 -8.60
N LEU A 58 -1.14 6.46 -7.43
CA LEU A 58 -1.23 5.02 -7.25
C LEU A 58 -2.63 4.63 -6.76
N HIS A 59 -2.95 3.34 -6.82
CA HIS A 59 -4.18 2.81 -6.24
C HIS A 59 -4.24 3.14 -4.73
N GLY A 60 -5.40 3.59 -4.24
CA GLY A 60 -5.63 3.95 -2.85
C GLY A 60 -5.35 5.42 -2.50
N ASP A 61 -4.59 6.16 -3.33
CA ASP A 61 -4.30 7.57 -3.06
C ASP A 61 -5.58 8.38 -2.88
N ASN A 62 -5.63 9.25 -1.85
CA ASN A 62 -6.71 10.20 -1.65
C ASN A 62 -6.42 11.47 -2.44
N VAL A 63 -7.37 11.87 -3.28
CA VAL A 63 -7.16 12.91 -4.28
C VAL A 63 -8.35 13.87 -4.38
N VAL A 64 -8.07 15.04 -4.95
CA VAL A 64 -9.11 15.94 -5.48
C VAL A 64 -9.07 15.84 -7.00
N ALA A 65 -10.22 15.53 -7.58
CA ALA A 65 -10.42 15.48 -9.03
C ALA A 65 -11.52 16.44 -9.47
N ARG A 66 -11.40 16.93 -10.69
CA ARG A 66 -12.41 17.77 -11.34
C ARG A 66 -13.08 16.99 -12.47
N LEU A 67 -14.39 17.10 -12.57
CA LEU A 67 -15.11 16.63 -13.74
C LEU A 67 -14.74 17.48 -14.97
N ILE A 68 -14.23 16.83 -16.02
CA ILE A 68 -13.87 17.50 -17.28
C ILE A 68 -15.03 17.37 -18.27
N ASN A 69 -15.54 16.15 -18.43
CA ASN A 69 -16.51 15.81 -19.44
C ASN A 69 -17.42 14.67 -18.96
N THR A 70 -18.59 14.58 -19.58
CA THR A 70 -19.47 13.42 -19.45
C THR A 70 -19.80 12.96 -20.87
N ASP A 71 -19.45 11.73 -21.20
CA ASP A 71 -19.72 11.19 -22.53
C ASP A 71 -21.22 10.91 -22.75
N LYS A 72 -21.58 10.59 -24.00
CA LYS A 72 -22.99 10.29 -24.39
C LYS A 72 -23.58 9.07 -23.65
N LYS A 73 -22.74 8.21 -23.08
CA LYS A 73 -23.13 7.03 -22.29
C LYS A 73 -23.19 7.32 -20.78
N GLY A 74 -22.98 8.58 -20.37
CA GLY A 74 -22.99 9.01 -18.97
C GLY A 74 -21.70 8.68 -18.19
N ARG A 75 -20.61 8.31 -18.87
CA ARG A 75 -19.29 8.12 -18.25
C ARG A 75 -18.68 9.47 -17.95
N ARG A 76 -18.34 9.70 -16.70
CA ARG A 76 -17.75 10.95 -16.21
C ARG A 76 -16.24 10.86 -16.30
N GLU A 77 -15.61 11.76 -17.03
CA GLU A 77 -14.16 11.85 -17.13
C GLU A 77 -13.62 12.88 -16.14
N GLY A 78 -12.61 12.46 -15.33
CA GLY A 78 -11.97 13.28 -14.33
C GLY A 78 -10.57 13.72 -14.71
N ALA A 79 -10.15 14.88 -14.18
CA ALA A 79 -8.76 15.28 -14.12
C ALA A 79 -8.32 15.44 -12.68
N LEU A 80 -7.15 14.91 -12.36
CA LEU A 80 -6.53 15.11 -11.06
C LEU A 80 -6.13 16.57 -10.89
N VAL A 81 -6.47 17.11 -9.74
CA VAL A 81 -6.15 18.49 -9.34
C VAL A 81 -5.05 18.48 -8.28
N GLU A 82 -5.20 17.63 -7.26
CA GLU A 82 -4.28 17.55 -6.14
C GLU A 82 -4.32 16.14 -5.52
N VAL A 83 -3.19 15.70 -4.98
CA VAL A 83 -3.10 14.49 -4.16
C VAL A 83 -3.06 14.94 -2.70
N LEU A 84 -4.07 14.56 -1.93
CA LEU A 84 -4.21 14.94 -0.53
C LEU A 84 -3.37 14.03 0.37
N GLN A 85 -3.42 12.73 0.09
CA GLN A 85 -2.71 11.72 0.86
C GLN A 85 -2.26 10.57 -0.03
N ARG A 86 -1.02 10.14 0.14
CA ARG A 86 -0.49 8.93 -0.47
C ARG A 86 -0.85 7.71 0.36
N ALA A 87 -1.38 6.69 -0.29
CA ALA A 87 -1.77 5.45 0.38
C ALA A 87 -0.61 4.46 0.50
N ASN A 88 0.33 4.49 -0.44
CA ASN A 88 1.36 3.48 -0.53
C ASN A 88 2.71 4.06 -0.09
N HIS A 89 3.22 3.62 1.05
CA HIS A 89 4.58 3.88 1.53
C HIS A 89 5.49 2.69 1.24
N TYR A 90 4.94 1.49 1.35
CA TYR A 90 5.59 0.22 1.04
C TYR A 90 4.80 -0.51 -0.04
N ILE A 91 5.51 -1.15 -0.95
CA ILE A 91 4.90 -1.98 -2.00
C ILE A 91 5.64 -3.31 -2.07
N VAL A 92 4.86 -4.37 -2.10
CA VAL A 92 5.36 -5.73 -2.36
C VAL A 92 5.33 -5.99 -3.85
N GLY A 93 6.40 -6.60 -4.38
CA GLY A 93 6.46 -6.96 -5.79
C GLY A 93 7.66 -7.83 -6.14
N LYS A 94 7.74 -8.20 -7.40
CA LYS A 94 8.83 -9.01 -7.96
C LYS A 94 9.93 -8.12 -8.52
N PHE A 95 11.16 -8.41 -8.10
CA PHE A 95 12.35 -7.70 -8.58
C PHE A 95 12.81 -8.19 -9.94
N PHE A 96 13.11 -7.24 -10.82
CA PHE A 96 13.69 -7.49 -12.14
C PHE A 96 14.87 -6.56 -12.40
N ARG A 97 15.78 -7.05 -13.25
CA ARG A 97 16.91 -6.25 -13.71
C ARG A 97 17.11 -6.49 -15.21
N GLU A 98 16.99 -5.42 -16.00
CA GLU A 98 17.14 -5.44 -17.44
C GLU A 98 17.99 -4.27 -17.90
N SER A 99 18.97 -4.53 -18.77
CA SER A 99 19.84 -3.50 -19.36
C SER A 99 20.46 -2.52 -18.34
N GLY A 100 20.79 -3.03 -17.14
CA GLY A 100 21.38 -2.21 -16.06
C GLY A 100 20.36 -1.44 -15.20
N ILE A 101 19.10 -1.42 -15.58
CA ILE A 101 18.02 -0.81 -14.81
C ILE A 101 17.41 -1.86 -13.90
N SER A 102 17.24 -1.52 -12.62
CA SER A 102 16.56 -2.35 -11.63
C SER A 102 15.19 -1.77 -11.34
N TYR A 103 14.18 -2.63 -11.35
CA TYR A 103 12.80 -2.23 -11.07
C TYR A 103 12.04 -3.36 -10.37
N VAL A 104 10.93 -3.00 -9.77
CA VAL A 104 10.01 -3.93 -9.12
C VAL A 104 8.64 -3.79 -9.75
N VAL A 105 8.10 -4.92 -10.18
CA VAL A 105 6.71 -5.05 -10.66
C VAL A 105 5.83 -5.31 -9.44
N PRO A 106 4.89 -4.42 -9.10
CA PRO A 106 4.00 -4.60 -7.96
C PRO A 106 3.16 -5.88 -8.08
N ASP A 107 2.98 -6.59 -6.96
CA ASP A 107 2.09 -7.75 -6.88
C ASP A 107 0.62 -7.34 -7.00
N ASN A 108 0.26 -6.20 -6.42
CA ASN A 108 -1.06 -5.61 -6.59
C ASN A 108 -1.26 -5.09 -8.01
N LYS A 109 -1.99 -5.84 -8.83
CA LYS A 109 -2.27 -5.52 -10.24
C LYS A 109 -3.00 -4.19 -10.47
N ARG A 110 -3.57 -3.58 -9.42
CA ARG A 110 -4.16 -2.23 -9.49
C ARG A 110 -3.12 -1.13 -9.54
N ILE A 111 -1.85 -1.45 -9.22
CA ILE A 111 -0.70 -0.57 -9.39
C ILE A 111 -0.01 -0.99 -10.69
N SER A 112 -0.31 -0.28 -11.77
CA SER A 112 0.19 -0.60 -13.12
C SER A 112 1.57 0.00 -13.43
N GLN A 113 2.16 0.73 -12.49
CA GLN A 113 3.46 1.39 -12.65
C GLN A 113 4.54 0.56 -11.97
N ASP A 114 5.62 0.28 -12.70
CA ASP A 114 6.83 -0.31 -12.12
C ASP A 114 7.56 0.71 -11.25
N ILE A 115 8.20 0.22 -10.19
CA ILE A 115 8.93 1.05 -9.25
C ILE A 115 10.42 0.92 -9.54
N LEU A 116 11.05 2.02 -9.93
CA LEU A 116 12.49 2.06 -10.17
C LEU A 116 13.25 1.96 -8.85
N ILE A 117 14.32 1.18 -8.83
CA ILE A 117 15.16 0.99 -7.65
C ILE A 117 16.40 1.87 -7.76
N SER A 118 16.49 2.87 -6.88
CA SER A 118 17.56 3.88 -6.87
C SER A 118 18.89 3.35 -6.35
N SER A 119 18.85 2.37 -5.45
CA SER A 119 20.03 1.76 -4.87
C SER A 119 19.75 0.28 -4.62
N LEU A 120 20.58 -0.57 -5.19
CA LEU A 120 20.63 -1.96 -4.75
C LEU A 120 21.23 -1.94 -3.35
N ALA A 121 20.37 -2.07 -2.35
CA ALA A 121 20.83 -2.32 -0.99
C ALA A 121 21.85 -3.46 -1.04
N LYS A 122 22.74 -3.56 -0.05
CA LYS A 122 23.81 -4.57 0.10
C LYS A 122 23.35 -6.02 -0.09
N ASN A 123 22.05 -6.25 -0.29
CA ASN A 123 21.41 -7.54 -0.46
C ASN A 123 21.45 -7.93 -1.93
N LYS A 124 22.02 -9.11 -2.21
CA LYS A 124 22.04 -9.74 -3.54
C LYS A 124 20.64 -10.25 -3.86
N VAL A 125 19.75 -9.39 -4.33
CA VAL A 125 18.40 -9.76 -4.76
C VAL A 125 18.50 -10.50 -6.11
N LYS A 126 17.83 -11.62 -6.19
CA LYS A 126 17.76 -12.42 -7.43
C LYS A 126 16.58 -11.98 -8.29
N GLN A 127 16.71 -12.16 -9.61
CA GLN A 127 15.62 -11.94 -10.56
C GLN A 127 14.37 -12.75 -10.20
N GLY A 128 13.20 -12.12 -10.25
CA GLY A 128 11.92 -12.76 -9.92
C GLY A 128 11.64 -12.95 -8.43
N GLN A 129 12.56 -12.56 -7.56
CA GLN A 129 12.39 -12.67 -6.12
C GLN A 129 11.41 -11.61 -5.61
N TYR A 130 10.54 -11.99 -4.67
CA TYR A 130 9.64 -11.04 -4.01
C TYR A 130 10.39 -10.17 -3.01
N VAL A 131 10.10 -8.89 -3.04
CA VAL A 131 10.71 -7.86 -2.19
C VAL A 131 9.66 -6.88 -1.70
N VAL A 132 9.96 -6.26 -0.55
CA VAL A 132 9.25 -5.09 -0.07
C VAL A 132 10.07 -3.85 -0.46
N VAL A 133 9.42 -2.92 -1.11
CA VAL A 133 10.03 -1.65 -1.55
C VAL A 133 9.43 -0.50 -0.77
N GLU A 134 10.26 0.29 -0.11
CA GLU A 134 9.89 1.59 0.44
C GLU A 134 9.95 2.64 -0.67
N ILE A 135 8.85 3.36 -0.89
CA ILE A 135 8.78 4.42 -1.90
C ILE A 135 9.47 5.66 -1.37
N LEU A 136 10.56 6.07 -2.01
CA LEU A 136 11.30 7.29 -1.70
C LEU A 136 10.72 8.51 -2.44
N HIS A 137 10.35 8.30 -3.70
CA HIS A 137 9.74 9.33 -4.54
C HIS A 137 8.46 8.78 -5.15
N GLN A 138 7.37 9.44 -4.86
CA GLN A 138 6.06 9.13 -5.40
C GLN A 138 6.00 9.48 -6.91
N PRO A 139 5.08 8.85 -7.67
CA PRO A 139 4.99 9.12 -9.10
C PRO A 139 4.57 10.56 -9.37
N GLU A 140 5.19 11.14 -10.39
CA GLU A 140 4.90 12.47 -10.90
C GLU A 140 4.65 12.43 -12.42
N LYS A 141 4.19 13.55 -13.01
CA LYS A 141 3.78 13.62 -14.42
C LYS A 141 4.80 13.06 -15.42
N HIS A 142 6.11 13.19 -15.12
CA HIS A 142 7.21 12.76 -15.98
C HIS A 142 8.24 11.87 -15.27
N ARG A 143 7.91 11.37 -14.10
CA ARG A 143 8.78 10.54 -13.27
C ARG A 143 8.02 9.34 -12.75
N GLN A 144 8.57 8.16 -13.01
CA GLN A 144 8.09 6.93 -12.37
C GLN A 144 8.41 6.95 -10.86
N PRO A 145 7.66 6.20 -10.05
CA PRO A 145 7.98 6.07 -8.63
C PRO A 145 9.37 5.45 -8.46
N ILE A 146 10.10 5.94 -7.47
CA ILE A 146 11.45 5.47 -7.14
C ILE A 146 11.41 4.96 -5.71
N GLY A 147 11.97 3.79 -5.49
CA GLY A 147 12.05 3.16 -4.18
C GLY A 147 13.42 2.57 -3.87
N LYS A 148 13.54 2.09 -2.63
CA LYS A 148 14.64 1.25 -2.19
C LYS A 148 14.07 -0.08 -1.66
N ILE A 149 14.80 -1.17 -1.84
CA ILE A 149 14.43 -2.46 -1.28
C ILE A 149 14.63 -2.39 0.25
N SER A 150 13.54 -2.58 0.98
CA SER A 150 13.53 -2.62 2.45
C SER A 150 13.85 -4.02 2.96
N SER A 151 13.18 -5.04 2.39
CA SER A 151 13.39 -6.44 2.77
C SER A 151 13.14 -7.38 1.58
N ILE A 152 13.71 -8.59 1.70
CA ILE A 152 13.47 -9.67 0.75
C ILE A 152 12.48 -10.63 1.41
N ILE A 153 11.45 -11.02 0.68
CA ILE A 153 10.50 -12.01 1.16
C ILE A 153 11.05 -13.39 0.79
N SER A 154 11.28 -14.22 1.80
CA SER A 154 11.78 -15.58 1.65
C SER A 154 10.97 -16.49 2.57
N GLY A 155 10.12 -17.33 1.99
CA GLY A 155 9.41 -18.40 2.70
C GLY A 155 10.09 -19.74 2.55
N SER A 156 9.88 -20.66 3.51
CA SER A 156 10.33 -22.05 3.44
C SER A 156 9.48 -22.87 2.47
N SER A 157 8.26 -22.42 2.19
CA SER A 157 7.33 -22.99 1.21
C SER A 157 6.60 -21.90 0.44
N ASP A 158 5.96 -22.25 -0.69
CA ASP A 158 5.13 -21.33 -1.47
C ASP A 158 3.95 -20.79 -0.64
N ALA A 159 3.41 -21.62 0.26
CA ALA A 159 2.32 -21.22 1.16
C ALA A 159 2.77 -20.15 2.18
N ASP A 160 3.92 -20.36 2.83
CA ASP A 160 4.48 -19.38 3.78
C ASP A 160 4.77 -18.06 3.07
N MET A 161 5.32 -18.12 1.85
CA MET A 161 5.60 -16.93 1.05
C MET A 161 4.32 -16.17 0.68
N ALA A 162 3.24 -16.88 0.35
CA ALA A 162 1.94 -16.25 0.04
C ALA A 162 1.35 -15.53 1.24
N VAL A 163 1.46 -16.11 2.45
CA VAL A 163 1.03 -15.48 3.69
C VAL A 163 1.86 -14.23 3.99
N ASP A 164 3.19 -14.31 3.89
CA ASP A 164 4.10 -13.18 4.09
C ASP A 164 3.82 -12.03 3.12
N ILE A 165 3.58 -12.34 1.84
CA ILE A 165 3.18 -11.35 0.83
C ILE A 165 1.87 -10.68 1.24
N ALA A 166 0.85 -11.44 1.64
CA ALA A 166 -0.44 -10.89 2.04
C ALA A 166 -0.31 -9.96 3.26
N ILE A 167 0.38 -10.39 4.31
CA ILE A 167 0.60 -9.60 5.52
C ILE A 167 1.27 -8.26 5.17
N ARG A 168 2.35 -8.29 4.40
CA ARG A 168 3.10 -7.09 4.02
C ARG A 168 2.37 -6.20 3.01
N SER A 169 1.58 -6.80 2.10
CA SER A 169 0.78 -6.05 1.12
C SER A 169 -0.37 -5.28 1.77
N HIS A 170 -0.83 -5.74 2.93
CA HIS A 170 -1.88 -5.08 3.72
C HIS A 170 -1.33 -4.28 4.90
N GLU A 171 0.00 -4.09 4.97
CA GLU A 171 0.68 -3.35 6.04
C GLU A 171 0.28 -3.84 7.44
N LEU A 172 0.00 -5.15 7.58
CA LEU A 172 -0.33 -5.74 8.86
C LEU A 172 0.94 -5.84 9.72
N PRO A 173 0.84 -5.62 11.05
CA PRO A 173 1.96 -5.84 11.96
C PRO A 173 2.40 -7.30 11.90
N PHE A 174 3.68 -7.55 11.66
CA PHE A 174 4.26 -8.90 11.55
C PHE A 174 5.47 -9.09 12.47
N GLU A 175 5.93 -8.03 13.09
CA GLU A 175 6.98 -8.04 14.11
C GLU A 175 6.37 -7.59 15.44
N TRP A 176 6.79 -8.26 16.52
CA TRP A 176 6.39 -7.84 17.85
C TRP A 176 7.10 -6.52 18.20
N PRO A 177 6.42 -5.58 18.86
CA PRO A 177 7.06 -4.38 19.40
C PRO A 177 8.22 -4.73 20.35
N ASP A 178 9.21 -3.86 20.42
CA ASP A 178 10.40 -4.07 21.27
C ASP A 178 10.04 -4.28 22.74
N GLU A 179 8.97 -3.64 23.22
CA GLU A 179 8.46 -3.81 24.58
C GLU A 179 8.03 -5.26 24.85
N VAL A 180 7.31 -5.88 23.90
CA VAL A 180 6.89 -7.28 23.98
C VAL A 180 8.08 -8.24 23.92
N ASN A 181 9.05 -7.96 23.03
CA ASN A 181 10.27 -8.75 22.92
C ASN A 181 11.10 -8.68 24.20
N ASN A 182 11.18 -7.52 24.84
CA ASN A 182 11.86 -7.35 26.14
C ASN A 182 11.14 -8.12 27.23
N GLU A 183 9.80 -8.06 27.30
CA GLU A 183 9.02 -8.82 28.27
C GLU A 183 9.18 -10.34 28.10
N ILE A 184 9.22 -10.83 26.85
CA ILE A 184 9.48 -12.24 26.54
C ILE A 184 10.85 -12.68 27.04
N ASN A 185 11.91 -11.83 26.89
CA ASN A 185 13.26 -12.15 27.34
C ASN A 185 13.37 -12.29 28.87
N ASP A 186 12.47 -11.63 29.62
CA ASP A 186 12.41 -11.71 31.07
C ASP A 186 11.60 -12.94 31.55
N LEU A 187 10.86 -13.59 30.66
CA LEU A 187 10.09 -14.79 30.96
C LEU A 187 11.03 -16.01 31.05
N LYS A 188 10.78 -16.87 32.04
CA LYS A 188 11.49 -18.14 32.14
C LYS A 188 10.99 -19.11 31.08
N GLU A 189 11.90 -19.83 30.45
CA GLU A 189 11.61 -20.88 29.46
C GLU A 189 10.70 -21.99 29.99
N SER A 190 10.73 -22.22 31.30
CA SER A 190 9.92 -23.25 31.98
C SER A 190 8.97 -22.63 33.02
N VAL A 191 7.75 -23.12 33.04
CA VAL A 191 6.78 -22.75 34.08
C VAL A 191 7.13 -23.43 35.41
N ASP A 192 7.32 -22.64 36.44
CA ASP A 192 7.53 -23.14 37.80
C ASP A 192 6.16 -23.53 38.43
N PHE A 193 5.82 -24.81 38.33
CA PHE A 193 4.53 -25.34 38.79
C PHE A 193 4.31 -25.22 40.30
N SER A 194 5.37 -25.09 41.08
CA SER A 194 5.27 -24.92 42.52
C SER A 194 4.54 -23.64 42.95
N LYS A 195 4.53 -22.65 42.05
CA LYS A 195 3.85 -21.36 42.28
C LYS A 195 2.36 -21.35 41.97
N PHE A 196 1.84 -22.43 41.42
CA PHE A 196 0.45 -22.55 40.96
C PHE A 196 -0.27 -23.70 41.64
N SER A 197 -0.10 -23.84 42.96
CA SER A 197 -0.72 -24.88 43.78
C SER A 197 -2.25 -24.82 43.82
N ASP A 198 -2.83 -23.71 43.40
CA ASP A 198 -4.27 -23.47 43.31
C ASP A 198 -4.88 -23.87 41.95
N ARG A 199 -4.05 -24.39 41.02
CA ARG A 199 -4.48 -24.80 39.67
C ARG A 199 -4.40 -26.32 39.53
N ASP A 200 -5.43 -26.89 38.90
CA ASP A 200 -5.43 -28.30 38.53
C ASP A 200 -4.45 -28.61 37.40
N ASP A 201 -3.70 -29.68 37.57
CA ASP A 201 -2.72 -30.13 36.55
C ASP A 201 -3.37 -31.08 35.55
N TYR A 202 -3.65 -30.59 34.36
CA TYR A 202 -4.23 -31.37 33.26
C TYR A 202 -3.19 -31.89 32.23
N ARG A 203 -1.90 -31.85 32.51
CA ARG A 203 -0.86 -32.31 31.56
C ARG A 203 -0.96 -33.80 31.21
N ASN A 204 -1.57 -34.61 32.07
CA ASN A 204 -1.76 -36.05 31.87
C ASN A 204 -3.07 -36.40 31.12
N ILE A 205 -3.88 -35.37 30.77
CA ILE A 205 -5.10 -35.60 30.00
C ILE A 205 -4.73 -35.55 28.51
N ASP A 206 -4.82 -36.74 27.87
CA ASP A 206 -4.59 -36.87 26.44
C ASP A 206 -5.69 -36.07 25.68
N ARG A 207 -5.32 -34.93 25.14
CA ARG A 207 -6.18 -34.12 24.28
C ARG A 207 -6.17 -34.75 22.88
N LYS A 208 -7.04 -35.65 22.58
CA LYS A 208 -7.36 -35.98 21.18
C LYS A 208 -8.01 -34.76 20.55
N SER A 209 -7.24 -34.02 19.75
CA SER A 209 -7.77 -33.04 18.81
C SER A 209 -8.58 -33.83 17.78
N VAL A 210 -9.90 -33.74 17.85
CA VAL A 210 -10.76 -34.19 16.75
C VAL A 210 -10.62 -33.10 15.67
N VAL A 211 -9.98 -33.44 14.55
CA VAL A 211 -9.94 -32.67 13.33
C VAL A 211 -11.20 -32.99 12.53
#